data_5b94a388670b6ab5c4648313b6111480
#
_entry.id   5b94a388670b6ab5c4648313b6111480
#
_cell.length_a   1.000
_cell.length_b   1.000
_cell.length_c   1.000
_cell.angle_alpha   90.00
_cell.angle_beta   90.00
_cell.angle_gamma   90.00
#
_symmetry.space_group_name_H-M   'P 1'
#
loop_
_entity.id
_entity.type
_entity.pdbx_description
1 polymer ?
#
loop_
_entity_poly.entity_id
_entity_poly.type
_entity_poly.pdbx_seq_one_letter_code
_entity_poly.pdbx_strand_id
1 'polypeptide(L)'
;MKSYFCLVFIAALQFNNTWAQRQIIPVNFSKVTVKDYFWKPRIEKVHSATLPVCMTYTEDSTARIRNFENAAQRSGKHKGIYFDDSDVYKVIEGIAYTLKTTPDKVLEAKTDEWIDKIAAAQLPDGYLNTYYTLKGLENRWTDMEKHEDYCLGHLIEGAVAYFDATGKRKLLDVSIRFANHFDSTFRLQNRPWVTGHQELELALVKLYHTTNQDRYLKLADWLIEQRGKGQGRGQIWTDKHFDGARYCQDDVPVREMTDIKGHAVRAMYLYTGMADVAAETNDRGYTQALEKVWADVVERNMYITGGIGSSTKNEGFTVDYDLPNESAYCETCASVGMVFWNQRMNLYSGEAKYVDVLERSLYNGALAGVQLTGNLFFYVNPLASFGLHHRKPWYGTACCPSNVSRLMPSVGGYIYNTSKDALWVNLYVGSETEVVLGEHKVKFAQKTNYPWSGEVELKVIPDSSRADFMVKLRVPAWCDQFTVEINGKVVENLRPDNGYLTVARTWAKNDILKL
;
A
#
# COMPACT_ATOMS: atom_id res chain seq x y z
N MET A 1 -50.37 -11.10 -55.77
CA MET A 1 -49.06 -11.36 -55.19
C MET A 1 -48.75 -10.26 -54.20
N LYS A 2 -48.90 -10.51 -52.90
CA LYS A 2 -48.57 -9.56 -51.81
C LYS A 2 -47.28 -10.04 -51.14
N SER A 3 -46.23 -9.27 -51.32
CA SER A 3 -44.92 -9.49 -50.65
C SER A 3 -44.97 -8.99 -49.23
N TYR A 4 -44.74 -9.89 -48.27
CA TYR A 4 -44.51 -9.52 -46.87
C TYR A 4 -43.02 -9.34 -46.64
N PHE A 5 -42.59 -8.11 -46.25
CA PHE A 5 -41.28 -7.82 -45.76
C PHE A 5 -41.22 -8.14 -44.25
N CYS A 6 -40.44 -9.12 -43.87
CA CYS A 6 -40.17 -9.45 -42.49
C CYS A 6 -38.98 -8.56 -42.02
N LEU A 7 -39.23 -7.58 -41.19
CA LEU A 7 -38.19 -6.79 -40.48
C LEU A 7 -37.69 -7.62 -39.28
N VAL A 8 -36.45 -8.12 -39.38
CA VAL A 8 -35.77 -8.73 -38.25
C VAL A 8 -35.14 -7.62 -37.41
N PHE A 9 -35.70 -7.37 -36.23
CA PHE A 9 -35.07 -6.51 -35.20
C PHE A 9 -33.93 -7.31 -34.56
N ILE A 10 -32.69 -6.97 -34.87
CA ILE A 10 -31.51 -7.41 -34.10
C ILE A 10 -31.41 -6.50 -32.85
N ALA A 11 -31.88 -7.00 -31.72
CA ALA A 11 -31.62 -6.35 -30.43
C ALA A 11 -30.13 -6.57 -30.07
N ALA A 12 -29.33 -5.52 -30.22
CA ALA A 12 -27.98 -5.48 -29.70
C ALA A 12 -28.05 -5.48 -28.16
N LEU A 13 -27.83 -6.65 -27.56
CA LEU A 13 -27.55 -6.73 -26.11
C LEU A 13 -26.24 -6.01 -25.85
N GLN A 14 -26.32 -4.78 -25.40
CA GLN A 14 -25.19 -4.10 -24.76
C GLN A 14 -24.93 -4.79 -23.42
N PHE A 15 -23.91 -5.63 -23.36
CA PHE A 15 -23.34 -6.07 -22.10
C PHE A 15 -22.68 -4.85 -21.46
N ASN A 16 -23.39 -4.16 -20.60
CA ASN A 16 -22.79 -3.26 -19.64
C ASN A 16 -21.97 -4.13 -18.68
N ASN A 17 -20.67 -4.22 -18.91
CA ASN A 17 -19.72 -4.68 -17.91
C ASN A 17 -19.68 -3.63 -16.79
N THR A 18 -20.63 -3.71 -15.86
CA THR A 18 -20.52 -3.00 -14.59
C THR A 18 -19.47 -3.74 -13.78
N TRP A 19 -18.24 -3.19 -13.73
CA TRP A 19 -17.23 -3.62 -12.78
C TRP A 19 -17.82 -3.60 -11.36
N ALA A 20 -17.51 -4.61 -10.55
CA ALA A 20 -18.01 -4.67 -9.19
C ALA A 20 -17.41 -3.50 -8.40
N GLN A 21 -18.23 -2.55 -8.00
CA GLN A 21 -17.78 -1.43 -7.17
C GLN A 21 -17.52 -1.93 -5.75
N ARG A 22 -16.36 -1.64 -5.18
CA ARG A 22 -16.04 -1.95 -3.78
C ARG A 22 -17.16 -1.45 -2.87
N GLN A 23 -17.67 -2.33 -2.02
CA GLN A 23 -18.73 -1.96 -1.08
C GLN A 23 -18.18 -1.23 0.16
N ILE A 24 -16.94 -1.55 0.55
CA ILE A 24 -16.25 -0.94 1.68
C ILE A 24 -15.10 -0.09 1.14
N ILE A 25 -15.09 1.18 1.51
CA ILE A 25 -14.13 2.19 1.02
C ILE A 25 -13.39 2.79 2.21
N PRO A 26 -12.05 2.91 2.17
CA PRO A 26 -11.31 3.56 3.25
C PRO A 26 -11.63 5.05 3.29
N VAL A 27 -11.76 5.61 4.48
CA VAL A 27 -11.80 7.05 4.64
C VAL A 27 -10.42 7.61 4.29
N ASN A 28 -10.37 8.54 3.34
CA ASN A 28 -9.11 9.15 2.94
C ASN A 28 -8.40 9.77 4.17
N PHE A 29 -7.12 9.44 4.37
CA PHE A 29 -6.35 9.88 5.53
C PHE A 29 -6.37 11.41 5.73
N SER A 30 -6.48 12.19 4.65
CA SER A 30 -6.57 13.65 4.72
C SER A 30 -7.88 14.18 5.32
N LYS A 31 -8.91 13.33 5.40
CA LYS A 31 -10.18 13.63 6.07
C LYS A 31 -10.18 13.19 7.54
N VAL A 32 -9.08 12.61 8.02
CA VAL A 32 -8.91 12.13 9.39
C VAL A 32 -7.87 12.98 10.10
N THR A 33 -8.29 13.77 11.07
CA THR A 33 -7.38 14.55 11.92
C THR A 33 -7.03 13.74 13.16
N VAL A 34 -5.80 13.23 13.20
CA VAL A 34 -5.29 12.48 14.37
C VAL A 34 -4.96 13.45 15.50
N LYS A 35 -5.46 13.14 16.72
CA LYS A 35 -5.38 14.03 17.90
C LYS A 35 -4.81 13.37 19.15
N ASP A 36 -4.44 12.10 19.07
CA ASP A 36 -3.93 11.35 20.22
C ASP A 36 -2.47 11.70 20.59
N TYR A 37 -2.02 11.16 21.72
CA TYR A 37 -0.66 11.33 22.20
C TYR A 37 0.32 10.28 21.67
N PHE A 38 -0.17 9.28 20.91
CA PHE A 38 0.64 8.20 20.38
C PHE A 38 1.01 8.44 18.91
N TRP A 39 0.02 8.57 18.01
CA TRP A 39 0.24 8.69 16.56
C TRP A 39 0.58 10.11 16.12
N LYS A 40 -0.12 11.12 16.66
CA LYS A 40 0.09 12.51 16.26
C LYS A 40 1.55 12.96 16.34
N PRO A 41 2.29 12.77 17.46
CA PRO A 41 3.70 13.17 17.53
C PRO A 41 4.58 12.43 16.52
N ARG A 42 4.27 11.16 16.21
CA ARG A 42 5.03 10.37 15.23
C ARG A 42 4.79 10.85 13.81
N ILE A 43 3.55 11.18 13.46
CA ILE A 43 3.19 11.75 12.16
C ILE A 43 3.87 13.12 11.98
N GLU A 44 3.86 13.98 12.99
CA GLU A 44 4.55 15.28 12.97
C GLU A 44 6.06 15.14 12.81
N LYS A 45 6.66 14.05 13.34
CA LYS A 45 8.09 13.76 13.14
C LYS A 45 8.44 13.39 11.70
N VAL A 46 7.50 12.88 10.91
CA VAL A 46 7.77 12.66 9.49
C VAL A 46 8.10 13.97 8.80
N HIS A 47 7.30 15.00 8.98
CA HIS A 47 7.53 16.32 8.40
C HIS A 47 8.81 16.97 8.93
N SER A 48 9.02 16.97 10.27
CA SER A 48 10.09 17.72 10.91
C SER A 48 11.45 17.03 10.96
N ALA A 49 11.53 15.71 10.74
CA ALA A 49 12.77 14.95 10.86
C ALA A 49 12.95 13.88 9.77
N THR A 50 11.94 13.00 9.52
CA THR A 50 12.12 11.87 8.60
C THR A 50 12.32 12.35 7.16
N LEU A 51 11.44 13.22 6.66
CA LEU A 51 11.55 13.76 5.31
C LEU A 51 12.84 14.58 5.11
N PRO A 52 13.23 15.50 6.00
CA PRO A 52 14.51 16.19 5.87
C PRO A 52 15.71 15.25 5.73
N VAL A 53 15.77 14.17 6.54
CA VAL A 53 16.84 13.17 6.44
C VAL A 53 16.77 12.42 5.11
N CYS A 54 15.58 11.92 4.73
CA CYS A 54 15.40 11.23 3.45
C CYS A 54 15.79 12.12 2.26
N MET A 55 15.40 13.40 2.27
CA MET A 55 15.72 14.35 1.21
C MET A 55 17.22 14.62 1.12
N THR A 56 17.90 14.89 2.25
CA THR A 56 19.34 15.11 2.30
C THR A 56 20.11 13.91 1.74
N TYR A 57 19.75 12.70 2.14
CA TYR A 57 20.42 11.52 1.62
C TYR A 57 20.11 11.28 0.13
N THR A 58 18.89 11.49 -0.30
CA THR A 58 18.46 11.30 -1.70
C THR A 58 19.13 12.31 -2.64
N GLU A 59 19.21 13.58 -2.25
CA GLU A 59 19.76 14.66 -3.07
C GLU A 59 21.28 14.76 -2.97
N ASP A 60 21.80 14.94 -1.76
CA ASP A 60 23.19 15.32 -1.55
C ASP A 60 24.13 14.11 -1.41
N SER A 61 23.78 13.18 -0.51
CA SER A 61 24.74 12.16 -0.07
C SER A 61 24.89 10.99 -1.04
N THR A 62 23.79 10.61 -1.73
CA THR A 62 23.77 9.42 -2.61
C THR A 62 23.61 9.74 -4.07
N ALA A 63 23.48 11.03 -4.44
CA ALA A 63 23.40 11.52 -5.79
C ALA A 63 22.22 10.98 -6.63
N ARG A 64 21.12 10.54 -6.00
CA ARG A 64 19.95 9.99 -6.73
C ARG A 64 19.29 11.05 -7.62
N ILE A 65 19.13 12.27 -7.13
CA ILE A 65 18.64 13.41 -7.94
C ILE A 65 19.62 13.77 -9.04
N ARG A 66 20.95 13.70 -8.79
CA ARG A 66 21.98 13.94 -9.80
C ARG A 66 21.92 12.92 -10.95
N ASN A 67 21.50 11.69 -10.68
CA ASN A 67 21.31 10.69 -11.74
C ASN A 67 20.25 11.14 -12.76
N PHE A 68 19.15 11.78 -12.31
CA PHE A 68 18.15 12.35 -13.22
C PHE A 68 18.71 13.52 -14.04
N GLU A 69 19.50 14.42 -13.43
CA GLU A 69 20.16 15.51 -14.16
C GLU A 69 21.10 14.97 -15.25
N ASN A 70 21.93 13.99 -14.89
CA ASN A 70 22.83 13.33 -15.83
C ASN A 70 22.07 12.62 -16.95
N ALA A 71 20.98 11.92 -16.62
CA ALA A 71 20.15 11.24 -17.60
C ALA A 71 19.46 12.22 -18.57
N ALA A 72 18.98 13.37 -18.07
CA ALA A 72 18.42 14.43 -18.91
C ALA A 72 19.44 14.98 -19.91
N GLN A 73 20.69 15.15 -19.49
CA GLN A 73 21.79 15.66 -20.31
C GLN A 73 22.45 14.58 -21.17
N ARG A 74 22.10 13.30 -21.02
CA ARG A 74 22.77 12.15 -21.63
C ARG A 74 24.29 12.15 -21.39
N SER A 75 24.71 12.57 -20.22
CA SER A 75 26.10 12.76 -19.84
C SER A 75 26.38 12.33 -18.40
N GLY A 76 27.66 12.13 -18.08
CA GLY A 76 28.06 11.71 -16.74
C GLY A 76 27.92 10.20 -16.49
N LYS A 77 28.00 9.81 -15.22
CA LYS A 77 27.95 8.41 -14.79
C LYS A 77 26.84 8.22 -13.75
N HIS A 78 26.13 7.11 -13.84
CA HIS A 78 25.21 6.68 -12.80
C HIS A 78 25.98 6.33 -11.52
N LYS A 79 25.48 6.80 -10.36
CA LYS A 79 25.96 6.42 -9.03
C LYS A 79 24.88 5.62 -8.30
N GLY A 80 25.30 4.60 -7.55
CA GLY A 80 24.42 3.78 -6.74
C GLY A 80 23.93 2.54 -7.48
N ILE A 81 22.77 2.03 -7.07
CA ILE A 81 22.19 0.77 -7.50
C ILE A 81 21.16 1.03 -8.62
N TYR A 82 20.90 0.04 -9.47
CA TYR A 82 20.02 0.16 -10.64
C TYR A 82 18.55 0.51 -10.32
N PHE A 83 18.12 0.42 -9.05
CA PHE A 83 16.77 0.76 -8.60
C PHE A 83 16.69 2.02 -7.72
N ASP A 84 17.75 2.78 -7.60
CA ASP A 84 17.80 3.98 -6.75
C ASP A 84 16.77 5.06 -7.13
N ASP A 85 16.29 5.06 -8.37
CA ASP A 85 15.20 5.95 -8.81
C ASP A 85 13.95 5.76 -7.95
N SER A 86 13.66 4.54 -7.50
CA SER A 86 12.49 4.23 -6.67
C SER A 86 12.50 4.93 -5.32
N ASP A 87 13.66 5.19 -4.73
CA ASP A 87 13.75 5.87 -3.45
C ASP A 87 13.33 7.34 -3.56
N VAL A 88 13.68 8.00 -4.70
CA VAL A 88 13.20 9.36 -5.00
C VAL A 88 11.67 9.38 -5.05
N TYR A 89 11.06 8.43 -5.74
CA TYR A 89 9.61 8.36 -5.92
C TYR A 89 8.88 8.08 -4.59
N LYS A 90 9.40 7.18 -3.75
CA LYS A 90 8.85 6.93 -2.41
C LYS A 90 8.97 8.14 -1.48
N VAL A 91 10.07 8.89 -1.55
CA VAL A 91 10.22 10.14 -0.78
C VAL A 91 9.21 11.18 -1.26
N ILE A 92 8.99 11.33 -2.57
CA ILE A 92 7.94 12.21 -3.13
C ILE A 92 6.55 11.78 -2.65
N GLU A 93 6.26 10.47 -2.58
CA GLU A 93 4.99 9.97 -2.03
C GLU A 93 4.82 10.37 -0.57
N GLY A 94 5.86 10.21 0.25
CA GLY A 94 5.85 10.64 1.66
C GLY A 94 5.67 12.15 1.83
N ILE A 95 6.32 12.95 0.98
CA ILE A 95 6.13 14.40 0.91
C ILE A 95 4.68 14.72 0.55
N ALA A 96 4.14 14.09 -0.49
CA ALA A 96 2.78 14.33 -0.95
C ALA A 96 1.74 14.05 0.15
N TYR A 97 1.86 12.95 0.86
CA TYR A 97 0.98 12.62 1.97
C TYR A 97 1.12 13.61 3.13
N THR A 98 2.32 14.10 3.39
CA THR A 98 2.56 15.15 4.39
C THR A 98 1.94 16.48 3.97
N LEU A 99 2.15 16.92 2.73
CA LEU A 99 1.57 18.16 2.19
C LEU A 99 0.04 18.15 2.19
N LYS A 100 -0.57 16.99 2.01
CA LYS A 100 -2.04 16.82 2.03
C LYS A 100 -2.66 17.17 3.38
N THR A 101 -1.94 16.94 4.47
CA THR A 101 -2.40 17.19 5.85
C THR A 101 -1.76 18.44 6.48
N THR A 102 -0.55 18.78 6.04
CA THR A 102 0.27 19.88 6.58
C THR A 102 0.88 20.64 5.40
N PRO A 103 0.18 21.62 4.83
CA PRO A 103 0.68 22.40 3.69
C PRO A 103 2.00 23.12 4.02
N ASP A 104 3.00 22.94 3.16
CA ASP A 104 4.33 23.55 3.26
C ASP A 104 4.80 23.97 1.87
N LYS A 105 4.80 25.28 1.61
CA LYS A 105 5.16 25.84 0.29
C LYS A 105 6.63 25.69 -0.06
N VAL A 106 7.52 25.62 0.93
CA VAL A 106 8.97 25.41 0.71
C VAL A 106 9.22 23.97 0.31
N LEU A 107 8.63 23.03 1.03
CA LEU A 107 8.71 21.60 0.71
C LEU A 107 8.06 21.30 -0.66
N GLU A 108 6.91 21.89 -0.95
CA GLU A 108 6.24 21.75 -2.26
C GLU A 108 7.12 22.27 -3.40
N ALA A 109 7.70 23.46 -3.28
CA ALA A 109 8.57 24.05 -4.30
C ALA A 109 9.82 23.20 -4.53
N LYS A 110 10.44 22.69 -3.46
CA LYS A 110 11.60 21.80 -3.57
C LYS A 110 11.25 20.48 -4.28
N THR A 111 10.07 19.96 -4.03
CA THR A 111 9.58 18.75 -4.71
C THR A 111 9.32 19.02 -6.20
N ASP A 112 8.79 20.19 -6.55
CA ASP A 112 8.62 20.60 -7.95
C ASP A 112 9.96 20.63 -8.71
N GLU A 113 11.04 21.13 -8.08
CA GLU A 113 12.39 21.08 -8.67
C GLU A 113 12.85 19.63 -8.98
N TRP A 114 12.58 18.69 -8.06
CA TRP A 114 12.88 17.28 -8.31
C TRP A 114 12.05 16.72 -9.46
N ILE A 115 10.76 17.05 -9.48
CA ILE A 115 9.84 16.62 -10.56
C ILE A 115 10.27 17.16 -11.92
N ASP A 116 10.81 18.39 -11.98
CA ASP A 116 11.33 18.96 -13.22
C ASP A 116 12.54 18.17 -13.76
N LYS A 117 13.46 17.77 -12.88
CA LYS A 117 14.61 16.93 -13.22
C LYS A 117 14.19 15.53 -13.67
N ILE A 118 13.22 14.93 -13.00
CA ILE A 118 12.64 13.63 -13.36
C ILE A 118 11.99 13.71 -14.76
N ALA A 119 11.16 14.73 -15.00
CA ALA A 119 10.49 14.91 -16.27
C ALA A 119 11.47 15.14 -17.44
N ALA A 120 12.55 15.90 -17.20
CA ALA A 120 13.59 16.14 -18.18
C ALA A 120 14.39 14.87 -18.54
N ALA A 121 14.49 13.90 -17.64
CA ALA A 121 15.20 12.64 -17.87
C ALA A 121 14.40 11.62 -18.72
N GLN A 122 13.08 11.81 -18.86
CA GLN A 122 12.23 10.88 -19.61
C GLN A 122 12.55 10.88 -21.10
N LEU A 123 12.65 9.68 -21.70
CA LEU A 123 12.89 9.51 -23.12
C LEU A 123 11.65 9.88 -23.95
N PRO A 124 11.85 10.20 -25.25
CA PRO A 124 10.73 10.51 -26.16
C PRO A 124 9.70 9.38 -26.30
N ASP A 125 10.12 8.12 -26.17
CA ASP A 125 9.25 6.93 -26.19
C ASP A 125 8.51 6.68 -24.86
N GLY A 126 8.71 7.53 -23.85
CA GLY A 126 8.10 7.44 -22.55
C GLY A 126 8.89 6.65 -21.49
N TYR A 127 9.95 5.95 -21.88
CA TYR A 127 10.80 5.21 -20.94
C TYR A 127 11.51 6.14 -19.95
N LEU A 128 11.66 5.71 -18.70
CA LEU A 128 12.35 6.46 -17.66
C LEU A 128 13.05 5.51 -16.68
N ASN A 129 14.36 5.44 -16.74
CA ASN A 129 15.23 4.77 -15.78
C ASN A 129 16.63 5.35 -15.91
N THR A 130 17.19 5.92 -14.85
CA THR A 130 18.46 6.63 -14.91
C THR A 130 19.64 5.69 -15.13
N TYR A 131 19.55 4.46 -14.57
CA TYR A 131 20.62 3.47 -14.73
C TYR A 131 20.85 3.10 -16.19
N TYR A 132 19.82 2.62 -16.88
CA TYR A 132 19.96 2.21 -18.27
C TYR A 132 20.20 3.40 -19.21
N THR A 133 19.62 4.57 -18.92
CA THR A 133 19.90 5.78 -19.70
C THR A 133 21.38 6.16 -19.69
N LEU A 134 22.09 5.89 -18.58
CA LEU A 134 23.50 6.26 -18.39
C LEU A 134 24.48 5.08 -18.61
N LYS A 135 24.00 3.84 -18.58
CA LYS A 135 24.84 2.64 -18.70
C LYS A 135 24.70 1.91 -20.04
N GLY A 136 23.61 2.16 -20.79
CA GLY A 136 23.37 1.54 -22.09
C GLY A 136 21.90 1.16 -22.27
N LEU A 137 21.20 1.95 -23.10
CA LEU A 137 19.77 1.75 -23.39
C LEU A 137 19.47 0.45 -24.14
N GLU A 138 20.45 -0.13 -24.81
CA GLU A 138 20.35 -1.42 -25.49
C GLU A 138 20.10 -2.58 -24.51
N ASN A 139 20.42 -2.39 -23.23
CA ASN A 139 20.24 -3.40 -22.18
C ASN A 139 18.90 -3.26 -21.44
N ARG A 140 18.08 -2.25 -21.75
CA ARG A 140 16.77 -2.09 -21.12
C ARG A 140 15.86 -3.28 -21.39
N TRP A 141 15.08 -3.69 -20.41
CA TRP A 141 14.13 -4.81 -20.50
C TRP A 141 14.77 -6.17 -20.82
N THR A 142 16.05 -6.37 -20.50
CA THR A 142 16.75 -7.64 -20.72
C THR A 142 16.74 -8.55 -19.50
N ASP A 143 16.75 -7.99 -18.31
CA ASP A 143 16.77 -8.71 -17.03
C ASP A 143 15.62 -8.22 -16.13
N MET A 144 14.65 -9.10 -15.89
CA MET A 144 13.45 -8.77 -15.13
C MET A 144 13.73 -8.45 -13.65
N GLU A 145 14.88 -8.90 -13.11
CA GLU A 145 15.31 -8.58 -11.75
C GLU A 145 15.85 -7.15 -11.60
N LYS A 146 16.20 -6.48 -12.69
CA LYS A 146 16.81 -5.13 -12.63
C LYS A 146 15.84 -4.00 -12.28
N HIS A 147 14.66 -4.32 -11.79
CA HIS A 147 13.74 -3.37 -11.13
C HIS A 147 13.27 -2.19 -12.01
N GLU A 148 13.27 -2.30 -13.33
CA GLU A 148 12.77 -1.23 -14.19
C GLU A 148 11.27 -1.00 -13.98
N ASP A 149 10.51 -2.10 -13.87
CA ASP A 149 9.09 -2.14 -13.57
C ASP A 149 8.77 -1.72 -12.11
N TYR A 150 9.61 -2.09 -11.15
CA TYR A 150 9.53 -1.64 -9.77
C TYR A 150 9.69 -0.11 -9.66
N CYS A 151 10.65 0.46 -10.38
CA CYS A 151 10.82 1.91 -10.45
C CYS A 151 9.60 2.60 -11.08
N LEU A 152 9.00 2.00 -12.11
CA LEU A 152 7.75 2.49 -12.71
C LEU A 152 6.59 2.43 -11.69
N GLY A 153 6.46 1.34 -10.93
CA GLY A 153 5.45 1.22 -9.89
C GLY A 153 5.54 2.34 -8.87
N HIS A 154 6.70 2.57 -8.27
CA HIS A 154 6.90 3.65 -7.30
C HIS A 154 6.75 5.05 -7.91
N LEU A 155 7.13 5.23 -9.19
CA LEU A 155 6.84 6.49 -9.90
C LEU A 155 5.34 6.75 -9.96
N ILE A 156 4.54 5.75 -10.29
CA ILE A 156 3.07 5.88 -10.34
C ILE A 156 2.52 6.21 -8.96
N GLU A 157 2.94 5.49 -7.90
CA GLU A 157 2.52 5.73 -6.52
C GLU A 157 2.79 7.17 -6.09
N GLY A 158 4.04 7.64 -6.27
CA GLY A 158 4.44 9.01 -5.95
C GLY A 158 3.71 10.07 -6.79
N ALA A 159 3.49 9.77 -8.08
CA ALA A 159 2.81 10.68 -9.00
C ALA A 159 1.32 10.86 -8.69
N VAL A 160 0.62 9.77 -8.39
CA VAL A 160 -0.79 9.80 -7.96
C VAL A 160 -0.92 10.54 -6.64
N ALA A 161 -0.05 10.25 -5.66
CA ALA A 161 -0.05 10.93 -4.37
C ALA A 161 0.19 12.44 -4.51
N TYR A 162 1.18 12.84 -5.33
CA TYR A 162 1.50 14.26 -5.53
C TYR A 162 0.39 15.01 -6.27
N PHE A 163 -0.21 14.38 -7.28
CA PHE A 163 -1.39 14.93 -7.95
C PHE A 163 -2.58 15.09 -7.01
N ASP A 164 -2.88 14.09 -6.18
CA ASP A 164 -3.96 14.16 -5.20
C ASP A 164 -3.71 15.25 -4.15
N ALA A 165 -2.46 15.47 -3.74
CA ALA A 165 -2.11 16.49 -2.75
C ALA A 165 -2.14 17.92 -3.29
N THR A 166 -1.68 18.14 -4.53
CA THR A 166 -1.38 19.47 -5.07
C THR A 166 -2.21 19.87 -6.30
N GLY A 167 -2.83 18.91 -6.98
CA GLY A 167 -3.48 19.10 -8.28
C GLY A 167 -2.50 19.23 -9.45
N LYS A 168 -1.17 19.17 -9.24
CA LYS A 168 -0.14 19.34 -10.28
C LYS A 168 0.06 18.05 -11.06
N ARG A 169 -0.09 18.11 -12.37
CA ARG A 169 -0.11 16.92 -13.23
C ARG A 169 1.25 16.46 -13.74
N LYS A 170 2.31 17.27 -13.66
CA LYS A 170 3.58 17.01 -14.35
C LYS A 170 4.13 15.59 -14.09
N LEU A 171 4.23 15.18 -12.83
CA LEU A 171 4.73 13.85 -12.50
C LEU A 171 3.75 12.74 -12.90
N LEU A 172 2.44 12.98 -12.78
CA LEU A 172 1.40 12.06 -13.25
C LEU A 172 1.50 11.84 -14.77
N ASP A 173 1.70 12.89 -15.55
CA ASP A 173 1.85 12.78 -17.01
C ASP A 173 3.13 12.02 -17.39
N VAL A 174 4.23 12.17 -16.64
CA VAL A 174 5.45 11.36 -16.78
C VAL A 174 5.15 9.88 -16.50
N SER A 175 4.46 9.57 -15.40
CA SER A 175 4.11 8.20 -15.05
C SER A 175 3.17 7.54 -16.07
N ILE A 176 2.19 8.28 -16.57
CA ILE A 176 1.27 7.83 -17.64
C ILE A 176 2.05 7.48 -18.91
N ARG A 177 2.98 8.32 -19.36
CA ARG A 177 3.79 8.01 -20.55
C ARG A 177 4.63 6.76 -20.35
N PHE A 178 5.22 6.58 -19.16
CA PHE A 178 6.04 5.40 -18.90
C PHE A 178 5.17 4.12 -18.76
N ALA A 179 4.01 4.18 -18.11
CA ALA A 179 3.06 3.06 -18.07
C ALA A 179 2.57 2.68 -19.49
N ASN A 180 2.30 3.66 -20.35
CA ASN A 180 1.93 3.44 -21.75
C ASN A 180 3.06 2.82 -22.57
N HIS A 181 4.31 3.24 -22.34
CA HIS A 181 5.50 2.62 -22.95
C HIS A 181 5.60 1.14 -22.55
N PHE A 182 5.46 0.83 -21.24
CA PHE A 182 5.51 -0.53 -20.75
C PHE A 182 4.41 -1.40 -21.37
N ASP A 183 3.16 -0.94 -21.32
CA ASP A 183 2.00 -1.63 -21.89
C ASP A 183 2.17 -1.93 -23.39
N SER A 184 2.67 -0.94 -24.14
CA SER A 184 2.93 -1.08 -25.57
C SER A 184 4.12 -2.01 -25.89
N THR A 185 5.09 -2.12 -25.00
CA THR A 185 6.28 -2.98 -25.18
C THR A 185 5.96 -4.45 -24.89
N PHE A 186 5.07 -4.72 -23.93
CA PHE A 186 4.84 -6.08 -23.44
C PHE A 186 3.43 -6.59 -23.77
N ARG A 187 2.42 -6.13 -23.06
CA ARG A 187 1.06 -6.70 -23.17
C ARG A 187 0.48 -6.56 -24.58
N LEU A 188 0.55 -5.38 -25.19
CA LEU A 188 -0.03 -5.14 -26.51
C LEU A 188 0.72 -5.87 -27.64
N GLN A 189 1.99 -6.24 -27.42
CA GLN A 189 2.76 -7.07 -28.35
C GLN A 189 2.77 -8.55 -27.96
N ASN A 190 1.99 -8.96 -26.96
CA ASN A 190 1.98 -10.32 -26.41
C ASN A 190 3.39 -10.84 -26.07
N ARG A 191 4.26 -9.95 -25.60
CA ARG A 191 5.62 -10.27 -25.15
C ARG A 191 5.57 -10.51 -23.64
N PRO A 192 5.92 -11.70 -23.15
CA PRO A 192 5.80 -12.03 -21.73
C PRO A 192 6.74 -11.17 -20.87
N TRP A 193 6.25 -10.80 -19.69
CA TRP A 193 7.02 -10.12 -18.65
C TRP A 193 6.57 -10.56 -17.27
N VAL A 194 7.51 -10.93 -16.41
CA VAL A 194 7.27 -11.22 -14.99
C VAL A 194 7.99 -10.14 -14.18
N THR A 195 7.26 -9.44 -13.34
CA THR A 195 7.86 -8.43 -12.45
C THR A 195 8.80 -9.14 -11.46
N GLY A 196 10.08 -8.81 -11.52
CA GLY A 196 11.09 -9.41 -10.64
C GLY A 196 10.90 -8.96 -9.20
N HIS A 197 10.67 -7.67 -8.99
CA HIS A 197 10.17 -7.13 -7.72
C HIS A 197 8.80 -6.50 -7.99
N GLN A 198 7.78 -7.08 -7.38
CA GLN A 198 6.40 -6.62 -7.49
C GLN A 198 6.24 -5.23 -6.86
N GLU A 199 5.47 -4.40 -7.47
CA GLU A 199 5.03 -3.06 -7.07
C GLU A 199 4.13 -2.47 -8.17
N LEU A 200 4.46 -2.78 -9.44
CA LEU A 200 3.76 -2.21 -10.58
C LEU A 200 2.28 -2.59 -10.59
N GLU A 201 1.93 -3.80 -10.16
CA GLU A 201 0.58 -4.32 -10.15
C GLU A 201 -0.36 -3.46 -9.28
N LEU A 202 0.03 -3.16 -8.04
CA LEU A 202 -0.78 -2.35 -7.13
C LEU A 202 -0.82 -0.87 -7.55
N ALA A 203 0.29 -0.36 -8.08
CA ALA A 203 0.39 1.01 -8.56
C ALA A 203 -0.52 1.27 -9.78
N LEU A 204 -0.62 0.29 -10.69
CA LEU A 204 -1.50 0.38 -11.87
C LEU A 204 -2.98 0.44 -11.48
N VAL A 205 -3.41 -0.22 -10.42
CA VAL A 205 -4.79 -0.08 -9.92
C VAL A 205 -5.04 1.33 -9.37
N LYS A 206 -4.09 1.94 -8.68
CA LYS A 206 -4.20 3.36 -8.29
C LYS A 206 -4.25 4.28 -9.52
N LEU A 207 -3.44 4.02 -10.55
CA LEU A 207 -3.47 4.79 -11.78
C LEU A 207 -4.80 4.63 -12.52
N TYR A 208 -5.39 3.43 -12.52
CA TYR A 208 -6.74 3.18 -13.03
C TYR A 208 -7.77 4.07 -12.32
N HIS A 209 -7.80 4.08 -11.01
CA HIS A 209 -8.73 4.92 -10.24
C HIS A 209 -8.51 6.43 -10.48
N THR A 210 -7.26 6.87 -10.65
CA THR A 210 -6.93 8.29 -10.86
C THR A 210 -7.31 8.77 -12.26
N THR A 211 -7.15 7.90 -13.28
CA THR A 211 -7.33 8.27 -14.69
C THR A 211 -8.63 7.76 -15.30
N ASN A 212 -9.32 6.85 -14.63
CA ASN A 212 -10.50 6.13 -15.12
C ASN A 212 -10.25 5.41 -16.47
N GLN A 213 -9.03 4.86 -16.67
CA GLN A 213 -8.65 4.17 -17.89
C GLN A 213 -8.48 2.66 -17.63
N ASP A 214 -9.40 1.85 -18.10
CA ASP A 214 -9.41 0.38 -17.93
C ASP A 214 -8.11 -0.32 -18.35
N ARG A 215 -7.34 0.30 -19.25
CA ARG A 215 -6.08 -0.29 -19.72
C ARG A 215 -5.11 -0.60 -18.60
N TYR A 216 -5.09 0.21 -17.53
CA TYR A 216 -4.18 0.02 -16.40
C TYR A 216 -4.61 -1.14 -15.50
N LEU A 217 -5.91 -1.30 -15.26
CA LEU A 217 -6.43 -2.49 -14.57
C LEU A 217 -6.16 -3.77 -15.37
N LYS A 218 -6.40 -3.74 -16.70
CA LYS A 218 -6.07 -4.86 -17.59
C LYS A 218 -4.57 -5.17 -17.62
N LEU A 219 -3.70 -4.17 -17.51
CA LEU A 219 -2.26 -4.38 -17.43
C LEU A 219 -1.83 -4.99 -16.10
N ALA A 220 -2.42 -4.55 -14.98
CA ALA A 220 -2.18 -5.13 -13.66
C ALA A 220 -2.59 -6.61 -13.61
N ASP A 221 -3.79 -6.93 -14.07
CA ASP A 221 -4.31 -8.31 -14.16
C ASP A 221 -3.42 -9.18 -15.07
N TRP A 222 -3.04 -8.65 -16.24
CA TRP A 222 -2.14 -9.35 -17.16
C TRP A 222 -0.79 -9.67 -16.52
N LEU A 223 -0.18 -8.74 -15.77
CA LEU A 223 1.10 -8.96 -15.08
C LEU A 223 1.00 -10.07 -14.02
N ILE A 224 -0.07 -10.07 -13.22
CA ILE A 224 -0.33 -11.11 -12.23
C ILE A 224 -0.43 -12.48 -12.92
N GLU A 225 -1.14 -12.56 -14.03
CA GLU A 225 -1.34 -13.79 -14.81
C GLU A 225 -0.09 -14.28 -15.56
N GLN A 226 0.98 -13.50 -15.66
CA GLN A 226 2.23 -13.99 -16.27
C GLN A 226 2.99 -14.97 -15.35
N ARG A 227 2.75 -14.96 -14.04
CA ARG A 227 3.50 -15.75 -13.06
C ARG A 227 3.21 -17.23 -13.15
N GLY A 228 4.24 -18.04 -12.81
CA GLY A 228 4.16 -19.50 -12.77
C GLY A 228 4.13 -20.17 -14.13
N LYS A 229 4.46 -19.46 -15.20
CA LYS A 229 4.46 -19.98 -16.57
C LYS A 229 5.87 -20.25 -17.11
N GLY A 230 6.89 -20.17 -16.24
CA GLY A 230 8.28 -20.39 -16.63
C GLY A 230 8.83 -19.33 -17.58
N GLN A 231 8.30 -18.11 -17.53
CA GLN A 231 8.68 -17.00 -18.42
C GLN A 231 9.62 -16.01 -17.76
N GLY A 232 9.87 -16.15 -16.45
CA GLY A 232 10.83 -15.35 -15.72
C GLY A 232 12.24 -15.52 -16.28
N ARG A 233 12.96 -14.41 -16.42
CA ARG A 233 14.32 -14.40 -16.96
C ARG A 233 15.15 -13.30 -16.31
N GLY A 234 16.45 -13.57 -16.23
CA GLY A 234 17.42 -12.71 -15.60
C GLY A 234 18.27 -13.48 -14.59
N GLN A 235 19.19 -12.78 -13.96
CA GLN A 235 20.17 -13.40 -13.07
C GLN A 235 19.51 -14.16 -11.93
N ILE A 236 18.47 -13.61 -11.30
CA ILE A 236 17.81 -14.19 -10.12
C ILE A 236 17.18 -15.56 -10.43
N TRP A 237 16.61 -15.75 -11.63
CA TRP A 237 15.98 -17.02 -12.04
C TRP A 237 17.00 -18.14 -12.32
N THR A 238 18.25 -17.76 -12.61
CA THR A 238 19.33 -18.72 -12.89
C THR A 238 20.27 -18.92 -11.71
N ASP A 239 20.20 -18.04 -10.71
CA ASP A 239 21.03 -18.10 -9.51
C ASP A 239 20.51 -19.13 -8.51
N LYS A 240 21.27 -20.23 -8.33
CA LYS A 240 20.94 -21.30 -7.37
C LYS A 240 20.95 -20.84 -5.91
N HIS A 241 21.50 -19.68 -5.60
CA HIS A 241 21.59 -19.15 -4.25
C HIS A 241 20.25 -18.63 -3.75
N PHE A 242 19.43 -18.07 -4.65
CA PHE A 242 18.14 -17.45 -4.31
C PHE A 242 16.92 -18.34 -4.56
N ASP A 243 17.07 -19.59 -4.99
CA ASP A 243 15.95 -20.46 -5.34
C ASP A 243 15.11 -19.95 -6.54
N GLY A 244 15.72 -19.16 -7.41
CA GLY A 244 15.20 -18.80 -8.73
C GLY A 244 13.77 -18.19 -8.72
N ALA A 245 12.87 -18.85 -9.45
CA ALA A 245 11.48 -18.41 -9.58
C ALA A 245 10.74 -18.32 -8.23
N ARG A 246 11.05 -19.18 -7.28
CA ARG A 246 10.43 -19.21 -5.95
C ARG A 246 10.73 -17.93 -5.14
N TYR A 247 11.94 -17.39 -5.29
CA TYR A 247 12.31 -16.12 -4.66
C TYR A 247 11.42 -14.96 -5.09
N CYS A 248 10.98 -14.95 -6.35
CA CYS A 248 10.12 -13.94 -6.94
C CYS A 248 8.63 -14.31 -6.96
N GLN A 249 8.19 -15.38 -6.28
CA GLN A 249 6.82 -15.91 -6.32
C GLN A 249 6.36 -16.24 -7.76
N ASP A 250 7.25 -16.85 -8.57
CA ASP A 250 7.03 -17.19 -9.99
C ASP A 250 7.11 -18.71 -10.25
N ASP A 251 7.09 -19.52 -9.20
CA ASP A 251 7.23 -20.98 -9.27
C ASP A 251 5.93 -21.71 -9.61
N VAL A 252 4.78 -21.12 -9.30
CA VAL A 252 3.44 -21.62 -9.64
C VAL A 252 2.51 -20.49 -10.10
N PRO A 253 1.49 -20.80 -10.91
CA PRO A 253 0.46 -19.81 -11.23
C PRO A 253 -0.19 -19.24 -9.96
N VAL A 254 -0.49 -17.95 -9.95
CA VAL A 254 -0.99 -17.27 -8.74
C VAL A 254 -2.26 -17.89 -8.16
N ARG A 255 -3.11 -18.47 -8.99
CA ARG A 255 -4.35 -19.17 -8.56
C ARG A 255 -4.09 -20.50 -7.86
N GLU A 256 -2.90 -21.06 -8.02
CA GLU A 256 -2.46 -22.31 -7.41
C GLU A 256 -1.63 -22.10 -6.15
N MET A 257 -1.32 -20.86 -5.79
CA MET A 257 -0.55 -20.54 -4.59
C MET A 257 -1.31 -20.97 -3.32
N THR A 258 -0.61 -21.66 -2.43
CA THR A 258 -1.16 -22.18 -1.16
C THR A 258 -0.34 -21.80 0.06
N ASP A 259 0.92 -21.47 -0.13
CA ASP A 259 1.93 -21.22 0.91
C ASP A 259 2.77 -19.99 0.58
N ILE A 260 3.29 -19.36 1.62
CA ILE A 260 4.19 -18.22 1.50
C ILE A 260 5.63 -18.71 1.21
N LYS A 261 6.33 -17.98 0.35
CA LYS A 261 7.71 -18.32 0.00
C LYS A 261 8.50 -17.14 -0.54
N GLY A 262 9.81 -17.32 -0.64
CA GLY A 262 10.70 -16.37 -1.26
C GLY A 262 10.88 -15.08 -0.47
N HIS A 263 11.17 -14.00 -1.17
CA HIS A 263 11.44 -12.69 -0.57
C HIS A 263 10.16 -12.06 -0.01
N ALA A 264 10.22 -11.60 1.24
CA ALA A 264 9.03 -11.17 1.98
C ALA A 264 8.37 -9.92 1.40
N VAL A 265 9.14 -8.88 1.03
CA VAL A 265 8.56 -7.64 0.48
C VAL A 265 7.92 -7.87 -0.88
N ARG A 266 8.59 -8.63 -1.76
CA ARG A 266 8.04 -9.03 -3.08
C ARG A 266 6.69 -9.71 -2.94
N ALA A 267 6.58 -10.66 -2.01
CA ALA A 267 5.34 -11.38 -1.71
C ALA A 267 4.23 -10.42 -1.25
N MET A 268 4.51 -9.55 -0.28
CA MET A 268 3.51 -8.61 0.24
C MET A 268 2.98 -7.66 -0.82
N TYR A 269 3.84 -7.19 -1.71
CA TYR A 269 3.44 -6.29 -2.80
C TYR A 269 2.63 -7.02 -3.87
N LEU A 270 3.02 -8.26 -4.23
CA LEU A 270 2.21 -9.10 -5.12
C LEU A 270 0.80 -9.29 -4.57
N TYR A 271 0.70 -9.75 -3.32
CA TYR A 271 -0.62 -10.06 -2.72
C TYR A 271 -1.45 -8.80 -2.49
N THR A 272 -0.83 -7.65 -2.27
CA THR A 272 -1.53 -6.36 -2.26
C THR A 272 -2.13 -6.05 -3.64
N GLY A 273 -1.35 -6.18 -4.71
CA GLY A 273 -1.81 -5.99 -6.08
C GLY A 273 -2.88 -7.00 -6.51
N MET A 274 -2.71 -8.29 -6.15
CA MET A 274 -3.74 -9.33 -6.39
C MET A 274 -5.05 -9.00 -5.68
N ALA A 275 -5.00 -8.52 -4.44
CA ALA A 275 -6.20 -8.14 -3.68
C ALA A 275 -6.90 -6.92 -4.30
N ASP A 276 -6.12 -5.94 -4.79
CA ASP A 276 -6.66 -4.78 -5.50
C ASP A 276 -7.35 -5.19 -6.81
N VAL A 277 -6.70 -6.01 -7.65
CA VAL A 277 -7.30 -6.52 -8.91
C VAL A 277 -8.52 -7.40 -8.62
N ALA A 278 -8.44 -8.30 -7.62
CA ALA A 278 -9.57 -9.15 -7.25
C ALA A 278 -10.81 -8.33 -6.83
N ALA A 279 -10.61 -7.22 -6.13
CA ALA A 279 -11.69 -6.34 -5.70
C ALA A 279 -12.36 -5.61 -6.88
N GLU A 280 -11.58 -5.23 -7.91
CA GLU A 280 -12.11 -4.56 -9.10
C GLU A 280 -12.76 -5.53 -10.11
N THR A 281 -12.23 -6.76 -10.20
CA THR A 281 -12.71 -7.76 -11.17
C THR A 281 -13.70 -8.77 -10.58
N ASN A 282 -13.87 -8.79 -9.26
CA ASN A 282 -14.60 -9.81 -8.50
C ASN A 282 -14.11 -11.24 -8.77
N ASP A 283 -12.79 -11.39 -8.93
CA ASP A 283 -12.17 -12.68 -9.27
C ASP A 283 -11.98 -13.57 -8.03
N ARG A 284 -12.78 -14.65 -7.97
CA ARG A 284 -12.76 -15.60 -6.86
C ARG A 284 -11.49 -16.47 -6.83
N GLY A 285 -10.85 -16.68 -7.96
CA GLY A 285 -9.61 -17.47 -8.02
C GLY A 285 -8.47 -16.78 -7.27
N TYR A 286 -8.35 -15.46 -7.44
CA TYR A 286 -7.37 -14.66 -6.69
C TYR A 286 -7.68 -14.65 -5.19
N THR A 287 -8.94 -14.43 -4.81
CA THR A 287 -9.29 -14.36 -3.38
C THR A 287 -9.08 -15.69 -2.66
N GLN A 288 -9.40 -16.82 -3.30
CA GLN A 288 -9.15 -18.14 -2.73
C GLN A 288 -7.64 -18.43 -2.52
N ALA A 289 -6.79 -18.03 -3.47
CA ALA A 289 -5.34 -18.14 -3.31
C ALA A 289 -4.84 -17.22 -2.19
N LEU A 290 -5.29 -15.96 -2.16
CA LEU A 290 -4.92 -14.99 -1.13
C LEU A 290 -5.31 -15.45 0.28
N GLU A 291 -6.50 -16.04 0.46
CA GLU A 291 -6.93 -16.58 1.76
C GLU A 291 -6.05 -17.73 2.24
N LYS A 292 -5.66 -18.66 1.35
CA LYS A 292 -4.76 -19.77 1.69
C LYS A 292 -3.38 -19.28 2.10
N VAL A 293 -2.79 -18.40 1.29
CA VAL A 293 -1.47 -17.84 1.57
C VAL A 293 -1.51 -16.97 2.83
N TRP A 294 -2.59 -16.22 3.07
CA TRP A 294 -2.75 -15.43 4.29
C TRP A 294 -2.78 -16.30 5.54
N ALA A 295 -3.53 -17.42 5.51
CA ALA A 295 -3.57 -18.35 6.62
C ALA A 295 -2.18 -18.94 6.89
N ASP A 296 -1.45 -19.32 5.85
CA ASP A 296 -0.08 -19.84 5.97
C ASP A 296 0.91 -18.81 6.57
N VAL A 297 0.84 -17.54 6.11
CA VAL A 297 1.64 -16.46 6.70
C VAL A 297 1.35 -16.29 8.18
N VAL A 298 0.07 -16.10 8.53
CA VAL A 298 -0.34 -15.64 9.86
C VAL A 298 -0.23 -16.76 10.91
N GLU A 299 -0.54 -17.98 10.52
CA GLU A 299 -0.56 -19.13 11.44
C GLU A 299 0.80 -19.78 11.63
N ARG A 300 1.74 -19.63 10.66
CA ARG A 300 2.99 -20.40 10.64
C ARG A 300 4.25 -19.58 10.46
N ASN A 301 4.16 -18.42 9.79
CA ASN A 301 5.34 -17.68 9.30
C ASN A 301 5.43 -16.24 9.80
N MET A 302 4.55 -15.83 10.70
CA MET A 302 4.52 -14.50 11.30
C MET A 302 5.03 -14.52 12.74
N TYR A 303 5.93 -13.61 13.05
CA TYR A 303 6.41 -13.38 14.42
C TYR A 303 5.34 -12.72 15.30
N ILE A 304 5.50 -12.86 16.62
CA ILE A 304 4.60 -12.24 17.61
C ILE A 304 4.44 -10.72 17.42
N THR A 305 5.46 -10.07 16.88
CA THR A 305 5.46 -8.63 16.55
C THR A 305 4.67 -8.28 15.28
N GLY A 306 4.18 -9.27 14.53
CA GLY A 306 3.63 -9.05 13.20
C GLY A 306 4.69 -8.86 12.11
N GLY A 307 5.97 -9.02 12.45
CA GLY A 307 7.06 -9.10 11.49
C GLY A 307 7.06 -10.43 10.74
N ILE A 308 7.61 -10.44 9.54
CA ILE A 308 7.70 -11.61 8.65
C ILE A 308 9.07 -11.69 7.98
N GLY A 309 9.43 -12.92 7.56
CA GLY A 309 10.74 -13.20 6.96
C GLY A 309 11.77 -13.55 8.01
N SER A 310 12.14 -14.83 8.09
CA SER A 310 13.03 -15.36 9.12
C SER A 310 14.51 -15.29 8.73
N SER A 311 14.81 -15.24 7.42
CA SER A 311 16.16 -15.44 6.91
C SER A 311 16.71 -14.21 6.19
N THR A 312 17.94 -13.85 6.54
CA THR A 312 18.73 -12.81 5.82
C THR A 312 19.25 -13.33 4.47
N LYS A 313 19.33 -14.66 4.27
CA LYS A 313 19.91 -15.26 3.07
C LYS A 313 19.09 -14.99 1.82
N ASN A 314 17.76 -15.08 1.95
CA ASN A 314 16.80 -14.83 0.87
C ASN A 314 15.84 -13.65 1.19
N GLU A 315 16.17 -12.88 2.21
CA GLU A 315 15.37 -11.72 2.65
C GLU A 315 13.88 -12.09 2.87
N GLY A 316 13.62 -13.30 3.37
CA GLY A 316 12.26 -13.81 3.35
C GLY A 316 12.02 -15.09 4.14
N PHE A 317 11.17 -15.92 3.55
CA PHE A 317 10.62 -17.10 4.20
C PHE A 317 11.50 -18.35 3.99
N THR A 318 11.51 -19.22 5.00
CA THR A 318 12.15 -20.54 5.00
C THR A 318 11.09 -21.64 5.07
N VAL A 319 11.11 -22.46 6.10
CA VAL A 319 10.10 -23.48 6.37
C VAL A 319 9.15 -23.01 7.46
N ASP A 320 7.95 -23.58 7.53
CA ASP A 320 6.97 -23.26 8.56
C ASP A 320 7.55 -23.35 9.96
N TYR A 321 7.18 -22.41 10.82
CA TYR A 321 7.62 -22.28 12.21
C TYR A 321 9.12 -22.04 12.44
N ASP A 322 9.88 -21.75 11.38
CA ASP A 322 11.27 -21.30 11.51
C ASP A 322 11.30 -19.80 11.84
N LEU A 323 11.17 -19.48 13.12
CA LEU A 323 11.03 -18.13 13.65
C LEU A 323 12.11 -17.81 14.71
N PRO A 324 13.41 -17.83 14.34
CA PRO A 324 14.49 -17.53 15.28
C PRO A 324 14.45 -16.08 15.75
N ASN A 325 14.79 -15.82 17.03
CA ASN A 325 14.72 -14.49 17.61
C ASN A 325 15.91 -13.60 17.22
N GLU A 326 17.14 -14.10 17.31
CA GLU A 326 18.37 -13.33 17.10
C GLU A 326 18.66 -13.07 15.62
N SER A 327 18.35 -14.04 14.76
CA SER A 327 18.61 -13.99 13.32
C SER A 327 17.38 -13.63 12.49
N ALA A 328 16.26 -13.27 13.13
CA ALA A 328 15.06 -12.82 12.45
C ALA A 328 15.40 -11.67 11.50
N TYR A 329 15.04 -11.81 10.22
CA TYR A 329 15.21 -10.73 9.26
C TYR A 329 14.18 -9.64 9.48
N CYS A 330 12.90 -9.98 9.48
CA CYS A 330 11.79 -9.09 9.81
C CYS A 330 11.98 -7.68 9.23
N GLU A 331 12.13 -7.58 7.92
CA GLU A 331 12.38 -6.31 7.25
C GLU A 331 11.27 -5.30 7.53
N THR A 332 11.62 -4.05 7.82
CA THR A 332 10.67 -2.96 8.01
C THR A 332 9.71 -2.82 6.81
N CYS A 333 10.22 -2.95 5.56
CA CYS A 333 9.39 -2.88 4.35
C CYS A 333 8.38 -4.04 4.28
N ALA A 334 8.73 -5.23 4.75
CA ALA A 334 7.82 -6.36 4.79
C ALA A 334 6.65 -6.11 5.76
N SER A 335 6.92 -5.50 6.92
CA SER A 335 5.87 -5.09 7.86
C SER A 335 4.98 -3.98 7.27
N VAL A 336 5.55 -3.04 6.52
CA VAL A 336 4.77 -2.03 5.75
C VAL A 336 3.87 -2.72 4.71
N GLY A 337 4.40 -3.69 3.98
CA GLY A 337 3.64 -4.49 3.02
C GLY A 337 2.50 -5.29 3.67
N MET A 338 2.71 -5.85 4.88
CA MET A 338 1.66 -6.49 5.67
C MET A 338 0.51 -5.52 6.00
N VAL A 339 0.81 -4.27 6.34
CA VAL A 339 -0.23 -3.24 6.56
C VAL A 339 -1.03 -3.02 5.28
N PHE A 340 -0.37 -2.89 4.13
CA PHE A 340 -1.04 -2.67 2.85
C PHE A 340 -1.93 -3.84 2.45
N TRP A 341 -1.40 -5.06 2.48
CA TRP A 341 -2.14 -6.26 2.09
C TRP A 341 -3.35 -6.50 2.99
N ASN A 342 -3.17 -6.44 4.30
CA ASN A 342 -4.26 -6.68 5.25
C ASN A 342 -5.37 -5.61 5.16
N GLN A 343 -5.05 -4.35 4.84
CA GLN A 343 -6.07 -3.36 4.55
C GLN A 343 -6.92 -3.77 3.35
N ARG A 344 -6.29 -4.21 2.24
CA ARG A 344 -7.01 -4.63 1.03
C ARG A 344 -7.92 -5.83 1.29
N MET A 345 -7.42 -6.81 2.06
CA MET A 345 -8.22 -7.97 2.45
C MET A 345 -9.44 -7.57 3.31
N ASN A 346 -9.26 -6.64 4.24
CA ASN A 346 -10.38 -6.11 5.04
C ASN A 346 -11.39 -5.34 4.17
N LEU A 347 -10.94 -4.51 3.24
CA LEU A 347 -11.81 -3.77 2.32
C LEU A 347 -12.60 -4.69 1.39
N TYR A 348 -12.05 -5.84 1.03
CA TYR A 348 -12.70 -6.84 0.20
C TYR A 348 -13.74 -7.65 0.98
N SER A 349 -13.36 -8.19 2.16
CA SER A 349 -14.19 -9.17 2.89
C SER A 349 -15.04 -8.57 4.02
N GLY A 350 -14.62 -7.44 4.60
CA GLY A 350 -15.24 -6.89 5.81
C GLY A 350 -14.91 -7.68 7.09
N GLU A 351 -13.86 -8.52 7.11
CA GLU A 351 -13.47 -9.31 8.27
C GLU A 351 -12.43 -8.58 9.13
N ALA A 352 -12.65 -8.53 10.44
CA ALA A 352 -11.75 -7.87 11.40
C ALA A 352 -10.41 -8.57 11.58
N LYS A 353 -10.30 -9.87 11.30
CA LYS A 353 -9.04 -10.64 11.41
C LYS A 353 -7.89 -10.01 10.64
N TYR A 354 -8.18 -9.40 9.50
CA TYR A 354 -7.18 -8.68 8.71
C TYR A 354 -6.74 -7.38 9.40
N VAL A 355 -7.66 -6.69 10.08
CA VAL A 355 -7.30 -5.49 10.85
C VAL A 355 -6.49 -5.84 12.10
N ASP A 356 -6.72 -6.99 12.71
CA ASP A 356 -5.91 -7.47 13.85
C ASP A 356 -4.44 -7.68 13.45
N VAL A 357 -4.21 -8.26 12.27
CA VAL A 357 -2.86 -8.43 11.73
C VAL A 357 -2.26 -7.08 11.30
N LEU A 358 -3.06 -6.23 10.62
CA LEU A 358 -2.67 -4.87 10.26
C LEU A 358 -2.21 -4.07 11.49
N GLU A 359 -3.02 -4.06 12.54
CA GLU A 359 -2.70 -3.35 13.79
C GLU A 359 -1.40 -3.85 14.40
N ARG A 360 -1.22 -5.18 14.53
CA ARG A 360 -0.02 -5.79 15.07
C ARG A 360 1.21 -5.43 14.25
N SER A 361 1.14 -5.56 12.93
CA SER A 361 2.24 -5.20 12.02
C SER A 361 2.55 -3.71 12.04
N LEU A 362 1.54 -2.86 12.13
CA LEU A 362 1.70 -1.41 12.19
C LEU A 362 2.37 -0.95 13.51
N TYR A 363 1.82 -1.37 14.66
CA TYR A 363 2.28 -0.92 15.98
C TYR A 363 3.63 -1.50 16.39
N ASN A 364 3.97 -2.71 15.97
CA ASN A 364 5.20 -3.38 16.40
C ASN A 364 6.19 -3.57 15.24
N GLY A 365 5.76 -4.12 14.10
CA GLY A 365 6.65 -4.40 12.98
C GLY A 365 7.16 -3.13 12.30
N ALA A 366 6.26 -2.28 11.79
CA ALA A 366 6.61 -1.08 11.05
C ALA A 366 7.17 0.03 11.97
N LEU A 367 6.56 0.26 13.16
CA LEU A 367 7.05 1.27 14.10
C LEU A 367 8.43 0.95 14.67
N ALA A 368 8.80 -0.33 14.84
CA ALA A 368 10.16 -0.70 15.22
C ALA A 368 11.20 -0.16 14.23
N GLY A 369 10.82 -0.02 12.96
CA GLY A 369 11.68 0.47 11.89
C GLY A 369 12.11 1.93 12.02
N VAL A 370 11.53 2.74 12.91
CA VAL A 370 11.87 4.15 13.06
C VAL A 370 12.04 4.56 14.53
N GLN A 371 13.02 5.39 14.81
CA GLN A 371 13.24 5.96 16.13
C GLN A 371 12.20 7.06 16.44
N LEU A 372 11.90 7.29 17.70
CA LEU A 372 10.97 8.35 18.13
C LEU A 372 11.41 9.75 17.67
N THR A 373 12.70 9.98 17.46
CA THR A 373 13.24 11.23 16.88
C THR A 373 12.96 11.37 15.38
N GLY A 374 12.58 10.27 14.68
CA GLY A 374 12.21 10.23 13.27
C GLY A 374 13.37 10.19 12.27
N ASN A 375 14.63 10.20 12.72
CA ASN A 375 15.80 10.37 11.86
C ASN A 375 16.76 9.17 11.81
N LEU A 376 16.43 8.07 12.52
CA LEU A 376 17.20 6.83 12.51
C LEU A 376 16.27 5.63 12.29
N PHE A 377 16.74 4.64 11.51
CA PHE A 377 15.93 3.55 11.02
C PHE A 377 16.57 2.19 11.27
N PHE A 378 15.74 1.16 11.45
CA PHE A 378 16.12 -0.22 11.25
C PHE A 378 15.75 -0.68 9.85
N TYR A 379 16.61 -1.51 9.26
CA TYR A 379 16.31 -2.30 8.07
C TYR A 379 15.71 -3.63 8.51
N VAL A 380 16.47 -4.41 9.27
CA VAL A 380 16.04 -5.67 9.90
C VAL A 380 15.65 -5.43 11.36
N ASN A 381 14.70 -6.22 11.87
CA ASN A 381 14.16 -6.08 13.21
C ASN A 381 14.20 -7.42 13.96
N PRO A 382 15.37 -7.90 14.41
CA PRO A 382 15.47 -9.11 15.22
C PRO A 382 14.72 -8.90 16.55
N LEU A 383 14.18 -10.01 17.10
CA LEU A 383 13.42 -9.98 18.35
C LEU A 383 14.33 -9.99 19.57
N ALA A 384 15.56 -10.45 19.42
CA ALA A 384 16.59 -10.43 20.46
C ALA A 384 17.89 -9.87 19.88
N SER A 385 18.68 -9.21 20.73
CA SER A 385 19.94 -8.58 20.36
C SER A 385 20.90 -8.58 21.54
N PHE A 386 22.19 -8.74 21.27
CA PHE A 386 23.27 -8.61 22.25
C PHE A 386 23.77 -7.15 22.40
N GLY A 387 22.95 -6.16 22.04
CA GLY A 387 23.29 -4.74 22.16
C GLY A 387 24.14 -4.18 21.01
N LEU A 388 24.35 -4.96 19.93
CA LEU A 388 25.15 -4.53 18.77
C LEU A 388 24.30 -4.08 17.59
N HIS A 389 22.98 -4.24 17.65
CA HIS A 389 22.06 -3.86 16.60
C HIS A 389 21.51 -2.45 16.85
N HIS A 390 21.89 -1.50 15.99
CA HIS A 390 21.55 -0.09 16.14
C HIS A 390 20.90 0.48 14.88
N ARG A 391 19.98 1.43 15.05
CA ARG A 391 19.39 2.20 13.95
C ARG A 391 20.45 3.07 13.27
N LYS A 392 20.30 3.24 11.94
CA LYS A 392 21.17 4.06 11.09
C LYS A 392 20.37 5.18 10.43
N PRO A 393 20.99 6.31 10.09
CA PRO A 393 20.29 7.39 9.42
C PRO A 393 19.93 7.05 7.97
N TRP A 394 20.65 6.11 7.34
CA TRP A 394 20.45 5.68 5.96
C TRP A 394 21.07 4.31 5.67
N TYR A 395 20.68 3.74 4.54
CA TYR A 395 21.19 2.47 4.01
C TYR A 395 21.56 2.61 2.54
N GLY A 396 22.46 1.77 2.02
CA GLY A 396 22.77 1.70 0.60
C GLY A 396 21.54 1.37 -0.24
N THR A 397 20.78 0.35 0.21
CA THR A 397 19.42 0.07 -0.22
C THR A 397 18.46 0.78 0.75
N ALA A 398 17.88 1.90 0.35
CA ALA A 398 17.18 2.79 1.27
C ALA A 398 15.64 2.62 1.27
N CYS A 399 15.16 1.41 0.96
CA CYS A 399 13.72 1.14 0.91
C CYS A 399 13.02 1.34 2.26
N CYS A 400 13.65 1.00 3.39
CA CYS A 400 13.01 1.10 4.70
C CYS A 400 12.77 2.55 5.17
N PRO A 401 13.74 3.48 5.13
CA PRO A 401 13.48 4.89 5.43
C PRO A 401 12.41 5.50 4.53
N SER A 402 12.46 5.24 3.22
CA SER A 402 11.50 5.77 2.26
C SER A 402 10.11 5.14 2.43
N ASN A 403 9.99 3.86 2.78
CA ASN A 403 8.70 3.23 3.10
C ASN A 403 8.09 3.77 4.40
N VAL A 404 8.89 4.02 5.43
CA VAL A 404 8.42 4.68 6.66
C VAL A 404 7.90 6.08 6.35
N SER A 405 8.61 6.85 5.51
CA SER A 405 8.23 8.23 5.16
C SER A 405 6.86 8.31 4.46
N ARG A 406 6.42 7.26 3.74
CA ARG A 406 5.11 7.21 3.08
C ARG A 406 4.02 6.54 3.93
N LEU A 407 4.35 5.55 4.77
CA LEU A 407 3.37 4.89 5.63
C LEU A 407 2.87 5.81 6.75
N MET A 408 3.80 6.45 7.47
CA MET A 408 3.45 7.18 8.69
C MET A 408 2.46 8.34 8.48
N PRO A 409 2.59 9.21 7.47
CA PRO A 409 1.61 10.28 7.25
C PRO A 409 0.26 9.77 6.76
N SER A 410 0.19 8.54 6.25
CA SER A 410 -1.06 7.93 5.75
C SER A 410 -1.83 7.12 6.80
N VAL A 411 -1.35 7.03 8.05
CA VAL A 411 -1.97 6.22 9.14
C VAL A 411 -3.45 6.52 9.33
N GLY A 412 -3.88 7.77 9.15
CA GLY A 412 -5.30 8.15 9.20
C GLY A 412 -6.20 7.31 8.29
N GLY A 413 -5.69 6.81 7.16
CA GLY A 413 -6.43 6.00 6.19
C GLY A 413 -6.71 4.56 6.60
N TYR A 414 -6.16 4.11 7.74
CA TYR A 414 -6.43 2.77 8.30
C TYR A 414 -7.41 2.79 9.46
N ILE A 415 -7.82 4.00 9.94
CA ILE A 415 -8.65 4.15 11.14
C ILE A 415 -10.11 3.84 10.84
N TYR A 416 -10.63 4.34 9.72
CA TYR A 416 -12.04 4.23 9.36
C TYR A 416 -12.24 3.75 7.94
N ASN A 417 -13.28 2.93 7.75
CA ASN A 417 -13.86 2.68 6.44
C ASN A 417 -15.32 3.12 6.42
N THR A 418 -15.88 3.29 5.23
CA THR A 418 -17.31 3.51 5.02
C THR A 418 -17.89 2.50 4.06
N SER A 419 -19.15 2.17 4.25
CA SER A 419 -20.02 1.57 3.23
C SER A 419 -21.22 2.48 3.03
N LYS A 420 -22.19 2.09 2.19
CA LYS A 420 -23.34 2.94 1.84
C LYS A 420 -24.00 3.63 3.06
N ASP A 421 -24.16 2.91 4.14
CA ASP A 421 -24.91 3.31 5.34
C ASP A 421 -24.19 2.98 6.67
N ALA A 422 -22.90 2.67 6.62
CA ALA A 422 -22.14 2.30 7.80
C ALA A 422 -20.77 2.97 7.87
N LEU A 423 -20.41 3.40 9.10
CA LEU A 423 -19.02 3.67 9.49
C LEU A 423 -18.43 2.41 10.10
N TRP A 424 -17.21 2.04 9.67
CA TRP A 424 -16.42 0.96 10.24
C TRP A 424 -15.26 1.57 11.02
N VAL A 425 -15.15 1.27 12.31
CA VAL A 425 -14.05 1.72 13.16
C VAL A 425 -13.06 0.57 13.28
N ASN A 426 -11.93 0.69 12.58
CA ASN A 426 -10.91 -0.35 12.48
C ASN A 426 -9.81 -0.20 13.53
N LEU A 427 -9.25 1.00 13.67
CA LEU A 427 -8.21 1.29 14.66
C LEU A 427 -8.73 2.28 15.71
N TYR A 428 -8.36 2.02 16.94
CA TYR A 428 -8.69 2.90 18.05
C TYR A 428 -7.61 3.95 18.24
N VAL A 429 -7.81 5.08 17.55
CA VAL A 429 -6.87 6.22 17.50
C VAL A 429 -7.65 7.50 17.76
N GLY A 430 -7.26 8.29 18.75
CA GLY A 430 -7.89 9.57 19.02
C GLY A 430 -7.86 10.46 17.76
N SER A 431 -9.04 10.72 17.18
CA SER A 431 -9.14 11.37 15.88
C SER A 431 -10.53 11.97 15.61
N GLU A 432 -10.61 12.84 14.62
CA GLU A 432 -11.86 13.39 14.10
C GLU A 432 -11.94 13.15 12.59
N THR A 433 -13.15 12.87 12.11
CA THR A 433 -13.44 12.74 10.68
C THR A 433 -14.85 13.20 10.35
N GLU A 434 -15.10 13.56 9.09
CA GLU A 434 -16.43 13.79 8.53
C GLU A 434 -16.61 12.90 7.30
N VAL A 435 -17.69 12.13 7.29
CA VAL A 435 -18.03 11.19 6.22
C VAL A 435 -19.48 11.38 5.77
N VAL A 436 -19.81 10.82 4.61
CA VAL A 436 -21.19 10.75 4.11
C VAL A 436 -21.69 9.31 4.30
N LEU A 437 -22.81 9.14 4.99
CA LEU A 437 -23.48 7.86 5.23
C LEU A 437 -24.95 8.00 4.75
N GLY A 438 -25.30 7.29 3.69
CA GLY A 438 -26.56 7.54 3.00
C GLY A 438 -26.64 8.97 2.46
N GLU A 439 -27.60 9.73 2.93
CA GLU A 439 -27.80 11.15 2.55
C GLU A 439 -27.24 12.13 3.61
N HIS A 440 -26.65 11.62 4.70
CA HIS A 440 -26.24 12.42 5.84
C HIS A 440 -24.73 12.66 5.86
N LYS A 441 -24.32 13.90 6.16
CA LYS A 441 -22.95 14.22 6.57
C LYS A 441 -22.85 14.04 8.08
N VAL A 442 -21.92 13.22 8.49
CA VAL A 442 -21.74 12.87 9.91
C VAL A 442 -20.31 13.13 10.33
N LYS A 443 -20.13 13.93 11.38
CA LYS A 443 -18.84 14.09 12.04
C LYS A 443 -18.72 13.08 13.16
N PHE A 444 -17.55 12.50 13.26
CA PHE A 444 -17.17 11.57 14.33
C PHE A 444 -15.94 12.11 15.04
N ALA A 445 -15.96 12.03 16.39
CA ALA A 445 -14.79 12.31 17.21
C ALA A 445 -14.53 11.09 18.10
N GLN A 446 -13.41 10.42 17.85
CA GLN A 446 -12.94 9.28 18.65
C GLN A 446 -11.94 9.78 19.69
N LYS A 447 -12.19 9.43 20.97
CA LYS A 447 -11.32 9.72 22.09
C LYS A 447 -10.91 8.42 22.76
N THR A 448 -9.62 8.23 22.92
CA THR A 448 -9.06 7.03 23.55
C THR A 448 -7.62 7.28 24.00
N ASN A 449 -7.13 6.50 24.95
CA ASN A 449 -5.72 6.37 25.32
C ASN A 449 -5.11 5.04 24.83
N TYR A 450 -5.71 4.43 23.81
CA TYR A 450 -5.18 3.22 23.19
C TYR A 450 -3.75 3.48 22.64
N PRO A 451 -2.78 2.56 22.77
CA PRO A 451 -2.93 1.16 23.23
C PRO A 451 -2.82 0.96 24.77
N TRP A 452 -2.74 2.02 25.57
CA TRP A 452 -2.54 1.93 27.02
C TRP A 452 -3.82 1.65 27.81
N SER A 453 -4.98 1.95 27.22
CA SER A 453 -6.31 1.69 27.78
C SER A 453 -7.23 1.16 26.69
N GLY A 454 -8.09 0.20 27.03
CA GLY A 454 -9.11 -0.33 26.12
C GLY A 454 -10.36 0.57 25.99
N GLU A 455 -10.47 1.65 26.76
CA GLU A 455 -11.63 2.54 26.70
C GLU A 455 -11.61 3.41 25.44
N VAL A 456 -12.73 3.36 24.70
CA VAL A 456 -12.94 4.14 23.49
C VAL A 456 -14.27 4.88 23.55
N GLU A 457 -14.27 6.18 23.33
CA GLU A 457 -15.46 7.01 23.19
C GLU A 457 -15.57 7.53 21.77
N LEU A 458 -16.70 7.28 21.11
CA LEU A 458 -17.04 7.80 19.80
C LEU A 458 -18.23 8.74 19.90
N LYS A 459 -17.98 10.04 19.72
CA LYS A 459 -19.02 11.05 19.64
C LYS A 459 -19.55 11.14 18.22
N VAL A 460 -20.88 11.10 18.07
CA VAL A 460 -21.59 11.11 16.78
C VAL A 460 -22.29 12.44 16.61
N ILE A 461 -22.06 13.11 15.47
CA ILE A 461 -22.59 14.46 15.21
C ILE A 461 -23.11 14.51 13.77
N PRO A 462 -24.36 14.07 13.51
CA PRO A 462 -24.97 14.22 12.20
C PRO A 462 -25.28 15.70 11.90
N ASP A 463 -25.35 16.04 10.62
CA ASP A 463 -25.73 17.38 10.13
C ASP A 463 -27.19 17.73 10.40
N SER A 464 -28.05 16.72 10.46
CA SER A 464 -29.45 16.81 10.83
C SER A 464 -29.68 16.54 12.33
N SER A 465 -30.89 16.79 12.82
CA SER A 465 -31.26 16.47 14.22
C SER A 465 -31.20 14.98 14.53
N ARG A 466 -31.48 14.15 13.51
CA ARG A 466 -31.42 12.67 13.57
C ARG A 466 -31.00 12.11 12.23
N ALA A 467 -30.26 10.98 12.24
CA ALA A 467 -29.82 10.27 11.04
C ALA A 467 -29.75 8.77 11.27
N ASP A 468 -30.24 8.00 10.32
CA ASP A 468 -30.26 6.53 10.39
C ASP A 468 -29.02 5.95 9.69
N PHE A 469 -28.15 5.31 10.45
CA PHE A 469 -26.97 4.59 9.94
C PHE A 469 -26.41 3.60 10.97
N MET A 470 -25.46 2.80 10.51
CA MET A 470 -24.76 1.83 11.34
C MET A 470 -23.37 2.32 11.75
N VAL A 471 -22.95 1.98 12.97
CA VAL A 471 -21.57 2.06 13.41
C VAL A 471 -21.09 0.64 13.68
N LYS A 472 -20.02 0.23 13.01
CA LYS A 472 -19.38 -1.08 13.20
C LYS A 472 -18.08 -0.88 13.95
N LEU A 473 -18.00 -1.44 15.16
CA LEU A 473 -16.83 -1.39 16.04
C LEU A 473 -16.08 -2.71 15.97
N ARG A 474 -14.80 -2.67 15.62
CA ARG A 474 -13.96 -3.88 15.68
C ARG A 474 -13.81 -4.35 17.12
N VAL A 475 -13.99 -5.63 17.35
CA VAL A 475 -13.53 -6.29 18.59
C VAL A 475 -12.20 -6.97 18.28
N PRO A 476 -11.06 -6.49 18.83
CA PRO A 476 -9.78 -7.13 18.61
C PRO A 476 -9.81 -8.59 19.05
N ALA A 477 -9.16 -9.48 18.30
CA ALA A 477 -9.17 -10.93 18.60
C ALA A 477 -8.60 -11.30 19.98
N TRP A 478 -7.81 -10.43 20.58
CA TRP A 478 -7.28 -10.60 21.95
C TRP A 478 -8.24 -10.15 23.05
N CYS A 479 -9.40 -9.55 22.70
CA CYS A 479 -10.37 -9.01 23.66
C CYS A 479 -11.51 -10.00 23.88
N ASP A 480 -11.50 -10.71 25.01
CA ASP A 480 -12.51 -11.70 25.36
C ASP A 480 -13.79 -11.09 25.99
N GLN A 481 -13.67 -9.90 26.58
CA GLN A 481 -14.79 -9.25 27.27
C GLN A 481 -14.86 -7.77 26.89
N PHE A 482 -16.04 -7.32 26.52
CA PHE A 482 -16.30 -5.93 26.15
C PHE A 482 -17.69 -5.50 26.65
N THR A 483 -17.88 -4.20 26.81
CA THR A 483 -19.16 -3.57 27.09
C THR A 483 -19.37 -2.41 26.14
N VAL A 484 -20.56 -2.30 25.58
CA VAL A 484 -20.95 -1.16 24.74
C VAL A 484 -22.03 -0.35 25.47
N GLU A 485 -21.80 0.95 25.54
CA GLU A 485 -22.77 1.89 26.12
C GLU A 485 -23.13 2.97 25.09
N ILE A 486 -24.39 3.39 25.11
CA ILE A 486 -24.87 4.57 24.38
C ILE A 486 -25.50 5.54 25.37
N ASN A 487 -24.90 6.73 25.47
CA ASN A 487 -25.34 7.77 26.40
C ASN A 487 -25.43 7.25 27.85
N GLY A 488 -24.48 6.43 28.28
CA GLY A 488 -24.40 5.84 29.60
C GLY A 488 -25.35 4.67 29.84
N LYS A 489 -26.03 4.15 28.82
CA LYS A 489 -26.86 2.95 28.90
C LYS A 489 -26.20 1.80 28.17
N VAL A 490 -26.04 0.68 28.84
CA VAL A 490 -25.49 -0.56 28.28
C VAL A 490 -26.40 -1.07 27.18
N VAL A 491 -25.78 -1.47 26.07
CA VAL A 491 -26.45 -2.12 24.94
C VAL A 491 -26.27 -3.63 25.09
N GLU A 492 -27.35 -4.29 25.43
CA GLU A 492 -27.39 -5.73 25.69
C GLU A 492 -27.37 -6.55 24.39
N ASN A 493 -26.89 -7.79 24.47
CA ASN A 493 -26.99 -8.82 23.44
C ASN A 493 -26.23 -8.50 22.10
N LEU A 494 -25.27 -7.56 22.11
CA LEU A 494 -24.40 -7.37 20.97
C LEU A 494 -23.43 -8.55 20.84
N ARG A 495 -23.33 -9.10 19.64
CA ARG A 495 -22.36 -10.16 19.29
C ARG A 495 -21.55 -9.73 18.07
N PRO A 496 -20.24 -9.98 18.05
CA PRO A 496 -19.45 -9.72 16.86
C PRO A 496 -19.87 -10.62 15.70
N ASP A 497 -20.04 -10.01 14.53
CA ASP A 497 -20.13 -10.70 13.26
C ASP A 497 -18.89 -10.36 12.45
N ASN A 498 -18.13 -11.36 11.99
CA ASN A 498 -16.83 -11.19 11.35
C ASN A 498 -15.86 -10.28 12.14
N GLY A 499 -15.99 -10.30 13.50
CA GLY A 499 -15.19 -9.50 14.42
C GLY A 499 -15.64 -8.04 14.59
N TYR A 500 -16.81 -7.65 14.05
CA TYR A 500 -17.39 -6.32 14.24
C TYR A 500 -18.71 -6.37 14.99
N LEU A 501 -18.87 -5.48 15.98
CA LEU A 501 -20.16 -5.18 16.62
C LEU A 501 -20.90 -4.17 15.77
N THR A 502 -22.12 -4.49 15.35
CA THR A 502 -22.96 -3.58 14.56
C THR A 502 -23.99 -2.89 15.44
N VAL A 503 -23.90 -1.57 15.55
CA VAL A 503 -24.87 -0.71 16.23
C VAL A 503 -25.69 0.04 15.18
N ALA A 504 -26.88 -0.47 14.89
CA ALA A 504 -27.82 0.12 13.94
C ALA A 504 -28.90 0.90 14.69
N ARG A 505 -29.00 2.22 14.45
CA ARG A 505 -30.01 3.05 15.12
C ARG A 505 -30.16 4.42 14.45
N THR A 506 -31.21 5.14 14.85
CA THR A 506 -31.34 6.58 14.62
C THR A 506 -30.44 7.34 15.59
N TRP A 507 -29.37 7.97 15.09
CA TRP A 507 -28.43 8.76 15.88
C TRP A 507 -28.90 10.19 16.03
N ALA A 508 -28.82 10.73 17.24
CA ALA A 508 -29.04 12.14 17.54
C ALA A 508 -27.71 12.89 17.64
N LYS A 509 -27.80 14.21 17.51
CA LYS A 509 -26.59 15.06 17.61
C LYS A 509 -26.01 14.97 19.03
N ASN A 510 -24.69 14.68 19.08
CA ASN A 510 -23.91 14.46 20.30
C ASN A 510 -24.20 13.15 21.04
N ASP A 511 -24.81 12.16 20.40
CA ASP A 511 -24.80 10.80 20.96
C ASP A 511 -23.36 10.34 21.20
N ILE A 512 -23.15 9.62 22.30
CA ILE A 512 -21.85 9.08 22.71
C ILE A 512 -21.96 7.56 22.75
N LEU A 513 -21.14 6.91 21.94
CA LEU A 513 -20.94 5.47 21.94
C LEU A 513 -19.63 5.17 22.65
N LYS A 514 -19.66 4.31 23.67
CA LYS A 514 -18.47 3.85 24.40
C LYS A 514 -18.27 2.35 24.24
N LEU A 515 -17.02 1.98 24.04
CA LEU A 515 -16.57 0.59 24.05
C LEU A 515 -15.51 0.44 25.14
#